data_36488779db048270d2b754c1a3497dd6
#
_entry.id   36488779db048270d2b754c1a3497dd6
#
_cell.length_a   1.000
_cell.length_b   1.000
_cell.length_c   1.000
_cell.angle_alpha   90.00
_cell.angle_beta   90.00
_cell.angle_gamma   90.00
#
_symmetry.space_group_name_H-M   'P 1'
#
loop_
_entity.id
_entity.type
_entity.pdbx_description
1 polymer ?
#
loop_
_entity_poly.entity_id
_entity_poly.type
_entity_poly.pdbx_seq_one_letter_code
_entity_poly.pdbx_strand_id
1 'polypeptide(L)'
;MTINPENRPASMALRPANLRIIPGLLFALVLLVGCAAPVTAYNQPPGPLTKAAIKRMVVHEARNTGIPASLALAVAHAESSFNAQARSHVGARGVMQIMPATDRGEYGVHPDQLWDPRINIRLGLHFLGRLITRYNGRTDLALSYYNGGSAVGRPGRARVIPATRSYVRKVQKLQKHYRRQLQRGQV
;
A
#
# COMPACT_ATOMS: atom_id res chain seq x y z
N MET A 1 7.67 58.06 29.12
CA MET A 1 7.53 56.97 30.10
C MET A 1 8.83 56.24 30.18
N THR A 2 9.58 56.49 31.24
CA THR A 2 10.96 56.11 31.52
C THR A 2 11.04 54.68 31.98
N ILE A 3 11.90 53.91 31.35
CA ILE A 3 12.20 52.50 31.72
C ILE A 3 13.33 52.53 32.72
N ASN A 4 13.10 51.98 33.91
CA ASN A 4 14.02 51.87 35.01
C ASN A 4 14.96 50.68 34.85
N PRO A 5 16.30 50.82 34.92
CA PRO A 5 17.26 49.74 34.79
C PRO A 5 17.84 49.33 36.16
N GLU A 6 17.12 48.49 36.90
CA GLU A 6 17.69 47.82 38.08
C GLU A 6 17.00 46.48 38.30
N ASN A 7 17.69 45.41 37.83
CA ASN A 7 17.71 44.13 38.51
C ASN A 7 18.70 43.19 37.81
N ARG A 8 19.97 43.21 38.27
CA ARG A 8 20.96 42.18 37.99
C ARG A 8 21.02 41.25 39.19
N PRO A 9 20.80 39.95 39.07
CA PRO A 9 21.17 39.01 40.10
C PRO A 9 22.67 38.66 40.05
N ALA A 10 23.22 38.53 41.23
CA ALA A 10 24.62 38.34 41.57
C ALA A 10 25.33 37.15 40.92
N SER A 11 26.57 37.37 40.54
CA SER A 11 27.55 36.38 40.13
C SER A 11 27.82 35.38 41.27
N MET A 12 27.51 34.11 41.02
CA MET A 12 27.83 33.01 41.94
C MET A 12 29.20 32.44 41.56
N ALA A 13 30.22 32.76 42.40
CA ALA A 13 31.58 32.30 42.28
C ALA A 13 31.64 30.78 42.50
N LEU A 14 32.16 30.05 41.53
CA LEU A 14 32.44 28.61 41.62
C LEU A 14 33.69 28.39 42.44
N ARG A 15 33.58 27.70 43.59
CA ARG A 15 34.68 27.20 44.39
C ARG A 15 35.31 25.97 43.71
N PRO A 16 36.65 25.82 43.68
CA PRO A 16 37.29 24.62 43.16
C PRO A 16 37.09 23.44 44.10
N ALA A 17 36.52 22.36 43.61
CA ALA A 17 36.43 21.10 44.33
C ALA A 17 37.72 20.33 44.24
N ASN A 18 38.28 19.97 45.38
CA ASN A 18 39.48 19.14 45.56
C ASN A 18 39.26 17.74 44.98
N LEU A 19 39.98 17.42 43.93
CA LEU A 19 39.98 16.09 43.30
C LEU A 19 40.89 15.15 44.15
N ARG A 20 40.29 14.29 44.96
CA ARG A 20 41.00 13.18 45.62
C ARG A 20 41.19 12.05 44.60
N ILE A 21 42.44 11.81 44.25
CA ILE A 21 42.87 10.68 43.42
C ILE A 21 42.73 9.39 44.24
N ILE A 22 41.86 8.49 43.83
CA ILE A 22 41.76 7.13 44.36
C ILE A 22 42.58 6.23 43.43
N PRO A 23 43.65 5.56 43.90
CA PRO A 23 44.40 4.60 43.10
C PRO A 23 43.68 3.24 43.12
N GLY A 24 43.45 2.66 41.99
CA GLY A 24 43.14 1.25 41.85
C GLY A 24 41.75 0.93 41.29
N LEU A 25 41.54 1.13 40.00
CA LEU A 25 40.55 0.36 39.25
C LEU A 25 41.14 0.00 37.89
N LEU A 26 41.53 -1.28 37.75
CA LEU A 26 41.89 -1.88 36.47
C LEU A 26 40.67 -1.78 35.54
N PHE A 27 40.76 -0.91 34.56
CA PHE A 27 39.77 -0.83 33.49
C PHE A 27 40.02 -2.03 32.56
N ALA A 28 39.19 -3.07 32.69
CA ALA A 28 39.11 -4.13 31.71
C ALA A 28 38.53 -3.55 30.42
N LEU A 29 39.36 -3.36 29.39
CA LEU A 29 38.95 -2.95 28.04
C LEU A 29 38.21 -4.10 27.42
N VAL A 30 36.89 -4.11 27.53
CA VAL A 30 36.02 -5.00 26.77
C VAL A 30 35.98 -4.49 25.31
N LEU A 31 36.74 -5.14 24.44
CA LEU A 31 36.65 -4.99 23.00
C LEU A 31 35.30 -5.52 22.57
N LEU A 32 34.30 -4.63 22.44
CA LEU A 32 33.06 -4.89 21.71
C LEU A 32 33.43 -5.03 20.22
N VAL A 33 33.70 -6.27 19.79
CA VAL A 33 33.71 -6.62 18.39
C VAL A 33 32.25 -6.47 17.90
N GLY A 34 31.90 -5.28 17.44
CA GLY A 34 30.65 -5.03 16.77
C GLY A 34 30.63 -5.86 15.49
N CYS A 35 29.81 -6.91 15.45
CA CYS A 35 29.41 -7.54 14.21
C CYS A 35 28.71 -6.49 13.36
N ALA A 36 29.47 -5.74 12.55
CA ALA A 36 28.93 -4.95 11.46
C ALA A 36 28.35 -5.93 10.46
N ALA A 37 27.03 -6.12 10.49
CA ALA A 37 26.31 -6.82 9.42
C ALA A 37 26.62 -6.09 8.10
N PRO A 38 26.96 -6.80 7.01
CA PRO A 38 27.28 -6.16 5.75
C PRO A 38 26.09 -5.36 5.23
N VAL A 39 26.24 -4.04 5.13
CA VAL A 39 25.25 -3.09 4.55
C VAL A 39 25.26 -3.18 3.02
N THR A 40 25.39 -4.37 2.45
CA THR A 40 25.53 -4.56 1.00
C THR A 40 24.21 -4.89 0.28
N ALA A 41 23.05 -4.82 0.96
CA ALA A 41 21.77 -5.22 0.35
C ALA A 41 20.96 -4.07 -0.29
N TYR A 42 21.44 -2.82 -0.30
CA TYR A 42 20.58 -1.67 -0.69
C TYR A 42 20.77 -1.15 -2.13
N ASN A 43 21.73 -1.65 -2.91
CA ASN A 43 22.07 -1.08 -4.23
C ASN A 43 21.89 -2.02 -5.42
N GLN A 44 21.10 -3.08 -5.32
CA GLN A 44 20.67 -3.75 -6.54
C GLN A 44 19.41 -3.05 -7.08
N PRO A 45 19.40 -2.62 -8.36
CA PRO A 45 18.16 -2.15 -8.98
C PRO A 45 17.12 -3.27 -8.79
N PRO A 46 15.89 -2.95 -8.38
CA PRO A 46 14.87 -3.96 -8.18
C PRO A 46 14.71 -4.73 -9.49
N GLY A 47 15.05 -6.01 -9.48
CA GLY A 47 14.82 -6.89 -10.61
C GLY A 47 13.35 -6.87 -11.05
N PRO A 48 13.02 -7.38 -12.23
CA PRO A 48 11.66 -7.35 -12.75
C PRO A 48 10.70 -7.92 -11.71
N LEU A 49 9.63 -7.18 -11.40
CA LEU A 49 8.67 -7.52 -10.36
C LEU A 49 8.00 -8.87 -10.68
N THR A 50 8.33 -9.88 -9.92
CA THR A 50 7.73 -11.20 -10.09
C THR A 50 6.24 -11.19 -9.73
N LYS A 51 5.46 -12.11 -10.29
CA LYS A 51 4.04 -12.26 -9.92
C LYS A 51 3.85 -12.51 -8.42
N ALA A 52 4.79 -13.19 -7.77
CA ALA A 52 4.78 -13.38 -6.32
C ALA A 52 4.97 -12.08 -5.56
N ALA A 53 5.87 -11.20 -6.01
CA ALA A 53 6.04 -9.87 -5.43
C ALA A 53 4.77 -9.02 -5.58
N ILE A 54 4.15 -9.03 -6.76
CA ILE A 54 2.88 -8.32 -6.99
C ILE A 54 1.75 -8.86 -6.11
N LYS A 55 1.62 -10.19 -5.95
CA LYS A 55 0.62 -10.77 -5.04
C LYS A 55 0.81 -10.28 -3.60
N ARG A 56 2.05 -10.26 -3.10
CA ARG A 56 2.34 -9.73 -1.76
C ARG A 56 1.97 -8.26 -1.63
N MET A 57 2.22 -7.44 -2.65
CA MET A 57 1.79 -6.04 -2.67
C MET A 57 0.26 -5.92 -2.61
N VAL A 58 -0.47 -6.72 -3.38
CA VAL A 58 -1.94 -6.75 -3.35
C VAL A 58 -2.46 -7.11 -1.96
N VAL A 59 -1.88 -8.13 -1.31
CA VAL A 59 -2.26 -8.52 0.06
C VAL A 59 -1.95 -7.41 1.05
N HIS A 60 -0.79 -6.76 0.92
CA HIS A 60 -0.39 -5.65 1.79
C HIS A 60 -1.35 -4.46 1.66
N GLU A 61 -1.62 -3.99 0.44
CA GLU A 61 -2.52 -2.86 0.22
C GLU A 61 -3.98 -3.18 0.62
N ALA A 62 -4.43 -4.42 0.44
CA ALA A 62 -5.78 -4.85 0.84
C ALA A 62 -6.03 -4.69 2.35
N ARG A 63 -5.01 -4.89 3.20
CA ARG A 63 -5.11 -4.70 4.66
C ARG A 63 -5.50 -3.27 5.05
N ASN A 64 -5.10 -2.29 4.24
CA ASN A 64 -5.34 -0.87 4.50
C ASN A 64 -6.69 -0.36 3.92
N THR A 65 -7.43 -1.21 3.19
CA THR A 65 -8.65 -0.80 2.47
C THR A 65 -9.93 -1.44 2.99
N GLY A 66 -9.85 -2.38 3.93
CA GLY A 66 -11.00 -3.17 4.38
C GLY A 66 -11.51 -4.19 3.35
N ILE A 67 -10.87 -4.30 2.17
CA ILE A 67 -11.20 -5.29 1.17
C ILE A 67 -10.57 -6.63 1.54
N PRO A 68 -11.32 -7.75 1.54
CA PRO A 68 -10.72 -9.06 1.78
C PRO A 68 -9.58 -9.33 0.80
N ALA A 69 -8.39 -9.71 1.29
CA ALA A 69 -7.21 -9.98 0.45
C ALA A 69 -7.51 -11.01 -0.65
N SER A 70 -8.39 -11.99 -0.39
CA SER A 70 -8.83 -12.96 -1.40
C SER A 70 -9.60 -12.31 -2.55
N LEU A 71 -10.39 -11.27 -2.29
CA LEU A 71 -11.10 -10.52 -3.33
C LEU A 71 -10.13 -9.63 -4.12
N ALA A 72 -9.23 -8.93 -3.42
CA ALA A 72 -8.20 -8.10 -4.04
C ALA A 72 -7.33 -8.91 -5.02
N LEU A 73 -6.83 -10.08 -4.57
CA LEU A 73 -6.08 -11.01 -5.42
C LEU A 73 -6.89 -11.52 -6.61
N ALA A 74 -8.18 -11.81 -6.41
CA ALA A 74 -9.07 -12.29 -7.46
C ALA A 74 -9.26 -11.25 -8.56
N VAL A 75 -9.46 -9.98 -8.20
CA VAL A 75 -9.59 -8.88 -9.16
C VAL A 75 -8.27 -8.67 -9.89
N ALA A 76 -7.15 -8.53 -9.20
CA ALA A 76 -5.83 -8.37 -9.82
C ALA A 76 -5.48 -9.52 -10.79
N HIS A 77 -5.86 -10.75 -10.44
CA HIS A 77 -5.71 -11.90 -11.34
C HIS A 77 -6.62 -11.80 -12.57
N ALA A 78 -7.87 -11.43 -12.37
CA ALA A 78 -8.84 -11.32 -13.46
C ALA A 78 -8.45 -10.24 -14.46
N GLU A 79 -7.89 -9.11 -13.97
CA GLU A 79 -7.53 -7.93 -14.77
C GLU A 79 -6.24 -8.14 -15.57
N SER A 80 -5.16 -8.59 -14.93
CA SER A 80 -3.84 -8.60 -15.57
C SER A 80 -3.05 -9.89 -15.36
N SER A 81 -3.56 -10.87 -14.62
CA SER A 81 -2.79 -12.01 -14.13
C SER A 81 -1.52 -11.56 -13.38
N PHE A 82 -1.63 -10.46 -12.61
CA PHE A 82 -0.54 -9.82 -11.86
C PHE A 82 0.58 -9.23 -12.74
N ASN A 83 0.27 -8.83 -13.96
CA ASN A 83 1.23 -8.15 -14.84
C ASN A 83 1.16 -6.64 -14.62
N ALA A 84 2.23 -6.06 -14.05
CA ALA A 84 2.32 -4.62 -13.80
C ALA A 84 2.41 -3.79 -15.09
N GLN A 85 2.83 -4.40 -16.20
CA GLN A 85 2.95 -3.75 -17.52
C GLN A 85 1.78 -4.08 -18.45
N ALA A 86 0.68 -4.64 -17.92
CA ALA A 86 -0.48 -4.93 -18.74
C ALA A 86 -1.14 -3.66 -19.26
N ARG A 87 -1.47 -3.66 -20.56
CA ARG A 87 -2.24 -2.59 -21.22
C ARG A 87 -3.36 -3.21 -22.02
N SER A 88 -4.58 -2.74 -21.82
CA SER A 88 -5.70 -3.16 -22.63
C SER A 88 -5.78 -2.38 -23.96
N HIS A 89 -6.57 -2.87 -24.91
CA HIS A 89 -6.83 -2.20 -26.18
C HIS A 89 -7.53 -0.84 -26.01
N VAL A 90 -8.26 -0.64 -24.90
CA VAL A 90 -8.89 0.63 -24.56
C VAL A 90 -8.04 1.54 -23.68
N GLY A 91 -6.80 1.13 -23.39
CA GLY A 91 -5.83 1.96 -22.68
C GLY A 91 -5.78 1.79 -21.15
N ALA A 92 -6.52 0.83 -20.57
CA ALA A 92 -6.37 0.51 -19.16
C ALA A 92 -4.96 0.00 -18.85
N ARG A 93 -4.41 0.33 -17.65
CA ARG A 93 -3.01 0.10 -17.31
C ARG A 93 -2.83 -0.66 -16.01
N GLY A 94 -1.77 -1.48 -15.97
CA GLY A 94 -1.20 -2.08 -14.77
C GLY A 94 -1.99 -3.23 -14.18
N VAL A 95 -1.66 -3.56 -12.93
CA VAL A 95 -2.14 -4.75 -12.21
C VAL A 95 -3.67 -4.80 -12.11
N MET A 96 -4.29 -3.66 -11.83
CA MET A 96 -5.74 -3.52 -11.60
C MET A 96 -6.48 -2.92 -12.80
N GLN A 97 -5.79 -2.75 -13.94
CA GLN A 97 -6.34 -2.22 -15.19
C GLN A 97 -7.12 -0.92 -15.01
N ILE A 98 -6.45 0.09 -14.45
CA ILE A 98 -7.05 1.40 -14.22
C ILE A 98 -7.01 2.23 -15.50
N MET A 99 -8.14 2.88 -15.79
CA MET A 99 -8.27 3.79 -16.94
C MET A 99 -7.64 5.15 -16.60
N PRO A 100 -6.73 5.70 -17.44
CA PRO A 100 -6.15 7.02 -17.23
C PRO A 100 -7.14 8.18 -17.07
N ALA A 101 -8.33 8.04 -17.70
CA ALA A 101 -9.39 9.04 -17.57
C ALA A 101 -10.04 9.05 -16.18
N THR A 102 -10.21 7.88 -15.56
CA THR A 102 -10.74 7.75 -14.19
C THR A 102 -9.78 8.38 -13.18
N ASP A 103 -8.50 8.20 -13.40
CA ASP A 103 -7.44 8.63 -12.51
C ASP A 103 -7.27 10.15 -12.46
N ARG A 104 -7.25 10.78 -13.64
CA ARG A 104 -7.07 12.23 -13.75
C ARG A 104 -8.24 13.00 -13.14
N GLY A 105 -9.47 12.47 -13.23
CA GLY A 105 -10.67 13.12 -12.72
C GLY A 105 -10.94 12.87 -11.24
N GLU A 106 -10.58 11.71 -10.71
CA GLU A 106 -10.94 11.30 -9.34
C GLU A 106 -9.77 11.34 -8.33
N TYR A 107 -8.52 11.12 -8.79
CA TYR A 107 -7.39 10.94 -7.88
C TYR A 107 -6.22 11.91 -8.14
N GLY A 108 -6.27 12.71 -9.20
CA GLY A 108 -5.22 13.67 -9.54
C GLY A 108 -3.86 13.04 -9.88
N VAL A 109 -3.82 11.75 -10.21
CA VAL A 109 -2.60 11.00 -10.49
C VAL A 109 -2.25 11.12 -11.97
N HIS A 110 -0.97 11.33 -12.28
CA HIS A 110 -0.53 11.38 -13.68
C HIS A 110 -0.65 9.98 -14.31
N PRO A 111 -1.15 9.86 -15.56
CA PRO A 111 -1.37 8.56 -16.21
C PRO A 111 -0.17 7.62 -16.20
N ASP A 112 1.05 8.13 -16.23
CA ASP A 112 2.26 7.30 -16.23
C ASP A 112 2.57 6.70 -14.86
N GLN A 113 2.04 7.26 -13.77
CA GLN A 113 2.14 6.68 -12.44
C GLN A 113 1.33 5.37 -12.30
N LEU A 114 0.39 5.11 -13.22
CA LEU A 114 -0.34 3.83 -13.28
C LEU A 114 0.56 2.63 -13.62
N TRP A 115 1.77 2.86 -14.08
CA TRP A 115 2.76 1.81 -14.27
C TRP A 115 3.48 1.43 -12.97
N ASP A 116 3.42 2.28 -11.93
CA ASP A 116 3.82 1.87 -10.58
C ASP A 116 2.79 0.91 -9.99
N PRO A 117 3.17 -0.36 -9.70
CA PRO A 117 2.21 -1.35 -9.24
C PRO A 117 1.61 -1.02 -7.88
N ARG A 118 2.31 -0.28 -7.00
CA ARG A 118 1.79 0.11 -5.69
C ARG A 118 0.69 1.16 -5.84
N ILE A 119 0.93 2.18 -6.65
CA ILE A 119 -0.05 3.22 -6.96
C ILE A 119 -1.26 2.57 -7.63
N ASN A 120 -1.03 1.74 -8.65
CA ASN A 120 -2.07 1.08 -9.41
C ASN A 120 -2.97 0.18 -8.54
N ILE A 121 -2.36 -0.66 -7.68
CA ILE A 121 -3.10 -1.54 -6.75
C ILE A 121 -3.91 -0.71 -5.76
N ARG A 122 -3.32 0.32 -5.15
CA ARG A 122 -4.00 1.19 -4.19
C ARG A 122 -5.23 1.85 -4.81
N LEU A 123 -5.09 2.45 -5.99
CA LEU A 123 -6.18 3.09 -6.70
C LEU A 123 -7.27 2.09 -7.08
N GLY A 124 -6.90 0.93 -7.61
CA GLY A 124 -7.86 -0.11 -7.98
C GLY A 124 -8.66 -0.63 -6.77
N LEU A 125 -8.00 -0.83 -5.64
CA LEU A 125 -8.67 -1.26 -4.40
C LEU A 125 -9.54 -0.16 -3.81
N HIS A 126 -9.10 1.09 -3.84
CA HIS A 126 -9.91 2.23 -3.42
C HIS A 126 -11.18 2.36 -4.27
N PHE A 127 -11.03 2.28 -5.59
CA PHE A 127 -12.18 2.29 -6.51
C PHE A 127 -13.14 1.12 -6.25
N LEU A 128 -12.62 -0.10 -6.09
CA LEU A 128 -13.44 -1.27 -5.76
C LEU A 128 -14.17 -1.10 -4.44
N GLY A 129 -13.51 -0.55 -3.41
CA GLY A 129 -14.12 -0.27 -2.10
C GLY A 129 -15.28 0.70 -2.21
N ARG A 130 -15.11 1.80 -2.95
CA ARG A 130 -16.20 2.76 -3.23
C ARG A 130 -17.40 2.10 -3.93
N LEU A 131 -17.13 1.20 -4.86
CA LEU A 131 -18.21 0.48 -5.55
C LEU A 131 -18.94 -0.49 -4.61
N ILE A 132 -18.22 -1.20 -3.72
CA ILE A 132 -18.84 -2.08 -2.74
C ILE A 132 -19.73 -1.26 -1.78
N THR A 133 -19.24 -0.12 -1.30
CA THR A 133 -20.04 0.80 -0.46
C THR A 133 -21.25 1.34 -1.25
N ARG A 134 -21.06 1.80 -2.48
CA ARG A 134 -22.13 2.29 -3.36
C ARG A 134 -23.28 1.30 -3.51
N TYR A 135 -22.97 0.02 -3.58
CA TYR A 135 -23.97 -1.05 -3.76
C TYR A 135 -24.30 -1.81 -2.46
N ASN A 136 -24.12 -1.17 -1.28
CA ASN A 136 -24.47 -1.72 0.02
C ASN A 136 -23.93 -3.14 0.26
N GLY A 137 -22.64 -3.35 -0.04
CA GLY A 137 -21.96 -4.64 0.12
C GLY A 137 -22.21 -5.67 -0.99
N ARG A 138 -23.05 -5.36 -1.99
CA ARG A 138 -23.32 -6.22 -3.15
C ARG A 138 -22.08 -6.28 -4.06
N THR A 139 -21.16 -7.19 -3.72
CA THR A 139 -19.89 -7.38 -4.44
C THR A 139 -20.11 -7.75 -5.92
N ASP A 140 -21.15 -8.50 -6.25
CA ASP A 140 -21.50 -8.84 -7.61
C ASP A 140 -21.82 -7.60 -8.49
N LEU A 141 -22.55 -6.64 -7.93
CA LEU A 141 -22.84 -5.36 -8.59
C LEU A 141 -21.60 -4.48 -8.70
N ALA A 142 -20.79 -4.43 -7.62
CA ALA A 142 -19.52 -3.70 -7.62
C ALA A 142 -18.56 -4.22 -8.70
N LEU A 143 -18.43 -5.54 -8.83
CA LEU A 143 -17.62 -6.18 -9.86
C LEU A 143 -18.17 -5.95 -11.26
N SER A 144 -19.51 -6.00 -11.42
CA SER A 144 -20.15 -5.69 -12.69
C SER A 144 -19.86 -4.24 -13.13
N TYR A 145 -19.91 -3.29 -12.18
CA TYR A 145 -19.58 -1.89 -12.47
C TYR A 145 -18.08 -1.71 -12.76
N TYR A 146 -17.22 -2.36 -11.98
CA TYR A 146 -15.77 -2.28 -12.16
C TYR A 146 -15.35 -2.61 -13.59
N ASN A 147 -15.98 -3.65 -14.17
CA ASN A 147 -15.69 -4.11 -15.53
C ASN A 147 -16.53 -3.42 -16.62
N GLY A 148 -17.78 -3.08 -16.34
CA GLY A 148 -18.74 -2.60 -17.35
C GLY A 148 -19.27 -1.18 -17.14
N GLY A 149 -18.83 -0.49 -16.10
CA GLY A 149 -19.18 0.91 -15.83
C GLY A 149 -20.63 1.13 -15.43
N SER A 150 -21.12 2.33 -15.70
CA SER A 150 -22.41 2.86 -15.22
C SER A 150 -23.67 2.15 -15.75
N ALA A 151 -23.53 1.30 -16.77
CA ALA A 151 -24.64 0.50 -17.32
C ALA A 151 -25.27 -0.44 -16.28
N VAL A 152 -24.58 -0.74 -15.17
CA VAL A 152 -25.12 -1.50 -14.03
C VAL A 152 -26.33 -0.82 -13.40
N GLY A 153 -26.39 0.50 -13.45
CA GLY A 153 -27.48 1.29 -12.89
C GLY A 153 -27.21 1.84 -11.48
N ARG A 154 -28.19 2.60 -10.97
CA ARG A 154 -28.10 3.22 -9.63
C ARG A 154 -28.49 2.21 -8.53
N PRO A 155 -28.00 2.38 -7.30
CA PRO A 155 -28.47 1.59 -6.14
C PRO A 155 -29.99 1.51 -6.08
N GLY A 156 -30.54 0.34 -5.70
CA GLY A 156 -31.97 0.07 -5.67
C GLY A 156 -32.55 -0.42 -7.01
N ARG A 157 -31.92 -0.08 -8.14
CA ARG A 157 -32.32 -0.57 -9.49
C ARG A 157 -31.18 -1.25 -10.24
N ALA A 158 -30.04 -1.42 -9.57
CA ALA A 158 -28.84 -2.01 -10.17
C ALA A 158 -29.02 -3.50 -10.45
N ARG A 159 -28.42 -3.96 -11.55
CA ARG A 159 -28.34 -5.39 -11.91
C ARG A 159 -26.98 -5.71 -12.53
N VAL A 160 -26.54 -6.96 -12.35
CA VAL A 160 -25.38 -7.47 -13.10
C VAL A 160 -25.74 -7.50 -14.58
N ILE A 161 -25.05 -6.71 -15.38
CA ILE A 161 -25.32 -6.63 -16.83
C ILE A 161 -24.82 -7.89 -17.56
N PRO A 162 -25.51 -8.33 -18.64
CA PRO A 162 -25.14 -9.55 -19.36
C PRO A 162 -23.67 -9.60 -19.78
N ALA A 163 -23.12 -8.50 -20.27
CA ALA A 163 -21.76 -8.40 -20.76
C ALA A 163 -20.70 -8.70 -19.68
N THR A 164 -21.00 -8.44 -18.40
CA THR A 164 -20.03 -8.64 -17.29
C THR A 164 -20.25 -9.91 -16.48
N ARG A 165 -21.28 -10.71 -16.79
CA ARG A 165 -21.58 -11.95 -16.02
C ARG A 165 -20.43 -12.93 -15.99
N SER A 166 -19.70 -13.09 -17.10
CA SER A 166 -18.52 -13.97 -17.17
C SER A 166 -17.39 -13.47 -16.26
N TYR A 167 -17.14 -12.17 -16.28
CA TYR A 167 -16.15 -11.52 -15.40
C TYR A 167 -16.51 -11.70 -13.92
N VAL A 168 -17.73 -11.40 -13.54
CA VAL A 168 -18.20 -11.56 -12.15
C VAL A 168 -18.00 -13.00 -11.67
N ARG A 169 -18.43 -13.99 -12.46
CA ARG A 169 -18.22 -15.42 -12.13
C ARG A 169 -16.75 -15.80 -12.05
N LYS A 170 -15.90 -15.28 -12.97
CA LYS A 170 -14.43 -15.50 -12.95
C LYS A 170 -13.83 -14.99 -11.62
N VAL A 171 -14.15 -13.74 -11.23
CA VAL A 171 -13.62 -13.16 -9.98
C VAL A 171 -14.10 -13.93 -8.77
N GLN A 172 -15.38 -14.30 -8.69
CA GLN A 172 -15.92 -15.09 -7.57
C GLN A 172 -15.23 -16.47 -7.45
N LYS A 173 -14.95 -17.16 -8.56
CA LYS A 173 -14.20 -18.42 -8.58
C LYS A 173 -12.77 -18.22 -8.08
N LEU A 174 -12.10 -17.18 -8.58
CA LEU A 174 -10.74 -16.82 -8.14
C LEU A 174 -10.70 -16.42 -6.67
N GLN A 175 -11.71 -15.71 -6.17
CA GLN A 175 -11.80 -15.35 -4.75
C GLN A 175 -11.88 -16.58 -3.84
N LYS A 176 -12.68 -17.59 -4.21
CA LYS A 176 -12.73 -18.87 -3.49
C LYS A 176 -11.38 -19.59 -3.51
N HIS A 177 -10.67 -19.56 -4.64
CA HIS A 177 -9.33 -20.13 -4.78
C HIS A 177 -8.32 -19.42 -3.87
N TYR A 178 -8.25 -18.08 -3.93
CA TYR A 178 -7.31 -17.30 -3.10
C TYR A 178 -7.63 -17.36 -1.61
N ARG A 179 -8.90 -17.48 -1.22
CA ARG A 179 -9.26 -17.70 0.18
C ARG A 179 -8.61 -18.98 0.72
N ARG A 180 -8.67 -20.09 -0.02
CA ARG A 180 -8.02 -21.34 0.36
C ARG A 180 -6.49 -21.23 0.39
N GLN A 181 -5.88 -20.53 -0.57
CA GLN A 181 -4.42 -20.32 -0.59
C GLN A 181 -3.96 -19.50 0.62
N LEU A 182 -4.65 -18.40 0.95
CA LEU A 182 -4.34 -17.57 2.11
C LEU A 182 -4.46 -18.35 3.44
N GLN A 183 -5.48 -19.20 3.57
CA GLN A 183 -5.64 -20.07 4.74
C GLN A 183 -4.48 -21.09 4.88
N ARG A 184 -3.82 -21.46 3.79
CA ARG A 184 -2.67 -22.37 3.77
C ARG A 184 -1.32 -21.65 3.79
N GLY A 185 -1.28 -20.34 3.89
CA GLY A 185 -0.04 -19.53 3.83
C GLY A 185 0.69 -19.59 2.48
N GLN A 186 -0.02 -19.83 1.38
CA GLN A 186 0.55 -20.06 0.04
C GLN A 186 0.57 -18.79 -0.86
N VAL A 187 0.44 -17.59 -0.30
CA VAL A 187 0.46 -16.33 -1.07
C VAL A 187 1.54 -15.40 -0.54
#